data_9e366b02d460a9d6d36592ba5fe1121e
#
_entry.id   9e366b02d460a9d6d36592ba5fe1121e
#
_cell.length_a   1.000
_cell.length_b   1.000
_cell.length_c   1.000
_cell.angle_alpha   90.00
_cell.angle_beta   90.00
_cell.angle_gamma   90.00
#
_symmetry.space_group_name_H-M   'P 1'
#
loop_
_entity.id
_entity.type
_entity.pdbx_description
1 polymer ?
#
loop_
_entity_poly.entity_id
_entity_poly.type
_entity_poly.pdbx_seq_one_letter_code
_entity_poly.pdbx_strand_id
1 'polypeptide(L)'
;YDADDNEVDKLHGEENREYVKLSAITTNMQNAVIAIEDQRFYEHNGIDIRGILRAMKQNIVDSVKAGHIQFTQGASTLTQQVLKNEVLEREKSISRKIKEQYLAVSLENALKKQLGSKDAAKKYILELYLNTIPLHHGLRGVEAASQYYFGKHASDLTLAEAASIAGITKTPSLYAPNMNEEESRKRQLTVLQKMLDLGMITQAEHDEAAAEDIYAHLVCKETAEEESNAKHN
;
A
#
# COMPACT_ATOMS: atom_id res chain seq x y z
N TYR A 1 -27.60 -2.09 17.85
CA TYR A 1 -28.38 -2.72 18.91
C TYR A 1 -29.71 -2.00 19.00
N ASP A 2 -30.83 -2.75 19.13
CA ASP A 2 -32.15 -2.18 19.40
C ASP A 2 -32.31 -1.86 20.91
N ALA A 3 -33.50 -1.38 21.30
CA ALA A 3 -33.78 -1.02 22.70
C ALA A 3 -33.79 -2.26 23.65
N ASP A 4 -33.73 -3.46 23.11
CA ASP A 4 -33.71 -4.74 23.82
C ASP A 4 -32.35 -5.45 23.73
N ASP A 5 -31.27 -4.73 23.28
CA ASP A 5 -29.89 -5.20 23.15
C ASP A 5 -29.69 -6.33 22.12
N ASN A 6 -30.60 -6.47 21.16
CA ASN A 6 -30.43 -7.40 20.04
C ASN A 6 -29.62 -6.72 18.93
N GLU A 7 -28.71 -7.48 18.32
CA GLU A 7 -27.94 -7.03 17.16
C GLU A 7 -28.88 -6.79 15.97
N VAL A 8 -29.29 -5.54 15.74
CA VAL A 8 -30.12 -5.14 14.62
C VAL A 8 -29.20 -4.89 13.42
N ASP A 9 -29.15 -5.88 12.56
CA ASP A 9 -28.60 -5.88 11.22
C ASP A 9 -27.22 -5.18 11.06
N LYS A 10 -26.24 -5.95 10.64
CA LYS A 10 -24.98 -5.41 10.16
C LYS A 10 -25.28 -4.50 8.98
N LEU A 11 -25.15 -3.17 9.16
CA LEU A 11 -25.17 -2.23 8.06
C LEU A 11 -24.28 -2.80 6.95
N HIS A 12 -24.85 -3.10 5.80
CA HIS A 12 -24.14 -3.49 4.58
C HIS A 12 -23.21 -2.34 4.17
N GLY A 13 -21.96 -2.42 4.61
CA GLY A 13 -20.94 -1.40 4.49
C GLY A 13 -19.77 -1.67 5.43
N GLU A 14 -19.68 -2.86 6.03
CA GLU A 14 -18.45 -3.27 6.73
C GLU A 14 -17.32 -3.29 5.70
N GLU A 15 -16.50 -2.23 5.75
CA GLU A 15 -15.18 -2.26 5.17
C GLU A 15 -14.48 -3.50 5.74
N ASN A 16 -14.07 -4.42 4.86
CA ASN A 16 -13.41 -5.65 5.24
C ASN A 16 -12.02 -5.28 5.77
N ARG A 17 -11.97 -4.87 7.06
CA ARG A 17 -10.82 -4.27 7.73
C ARG A 17 -10.60 -4.97 9.07
N GLU A 18 -9.47 -5.60 9.19
CA GLU A 18 -8.99 -6.18 10.44
C GLU A 18 -7.74 -5.41 10.89
N TYR A 19 -7.84 -4.71 12.03
CA TYR A 19 -6.74 -3.90 12.54
C TYR A 19 -5.75 -4.77 13.31
N VAL A 20 -4.49 -4.72 12.91
CA VAL A 20 -3.39 -5.43 13.56
C VAL A 20 -2.27 -4.45 13.95
N LYS A 21 -1.58 -4.75 15.06
CA LYS A 21 -0.41 -3.97 15.48
C LYS A 21 0.74 -4.13 14.50
N LEU A 22 1.59 -3.10 14.38
CA LEU A 22 2.78 -3.15 13.52
C LEU A 22 3.67 -4.35 13.82
N SER A 23 3.74 -4.77 15.09
CA SER A 23 4.50 -5.95 15.55
C SER A 23 3.93 -7.29 15.05
N ALA A 24 2.69 -7.33 14.62
CA ALA A 24 2.03 -8.48 14.02
C ALA A 24 2.10 -8.49 12.48
N ILE A 25 2.84 -7.57 11.89
CA ILE A 25 3.06 -7.49 10.44
C ILE A 25 4.55 -7.78 10.18
N THR A 26 4.86 -8.69 9.26
CA THR A 26 6.26 -9.04 8.96
C THR A 26 7.09 -7.82 8.59
N THR A 27 8.37 -7.83 8.95
CA THR A 27 9.33 -6.79 8.54
C THR A 27 9.42 -6.71 7.01
N ASN A 28 9.28 -7.84 6.32
CA ASN A 28 9.27 -7.90 4.86
C ASN A 28 8.10 -7.10 4.27
N MET A 29 6.89 -7.20 4.84
CA MET A 29 5.74 -6.42 4.41
C MET A 29 5.92 -4.92 4.66
N GLN A 30 6.44 -4.55 5.83
CA GLN A 30 6.74 -3.16 6.17
C GLN A 30 7.76 -2.58 5.18
N ASN A 31 8.86 -3.29 4.93
CA ASN A 31 9.93 -2.89 4.02
C ASN A 31 9.46 -2.84 2.55
N ALA A 32 8.64 -3.79 2.09
CA ALA A 32 8.11 -3.81 0.74
C ALA A 32 7.29 -2.55 0.44
N VAL A 33 6.42 -2.15 1.36
CA VAL A 33 5.62 -0.93 1.22
C VAL A 33 6.51 0.31 1.23
N ILE A 34 7.47 0.41 2.16
CA ILE A 34 8.41 1.54 2.22
C ILE A 34 9.23 1.62 0.93
N ALA A 35 9.73 0.50 0.43
CA ALA A 35 10.56 0.43 -0.77
C ALA A 35 9.83 0.94 -2.01
N ILE A 36 8.54 0.60 -2.16
CA ILE A 36 7.80 0.92 -3.38
C ILE A 36 7.07 2.26 -3.32
N GLU A 37 6.61 2.68 -2.13
CA GLU A 37 5.80 3.88 -1.96
C GLU A 37 6.59 5.09 -1.46
N ASP A 38 7.52 4.90 -0.50
CA ASP A 38 8.18 6.01 0.18
C ASP A 38 9.58 5.62 0.70
N GLN A 39 10.53 5.44 -0.21
CA GLN A 39 11.89 4.93 0.07
C GLN A 39 12.62 5.66 1.20
N ARG A 40 12.28 6.93 1.45
CA ARG A 40 12.90 7.77 2.46
C ARG A 40 11.95 8.11 3.61
N PHE A 41 10.99 7.23 3.86
CA PHE A 41 9.95 7.41 4.87
C PHE A 41 10.50 7.85 6.24
N TYR A 42 11.56 7.24 6.71
CA TYR A 42 12.16 7.58 8.01
C TYR A 42 13.01 8.87 8.00
N GLU A 43 13.36 9.39 6.82
CA GLU A 43 14.22 10.57 6.70
C GLU A 43 13.46 11.89 6.74
N HIS A 44 12.35 11.99 6.02
CA HIS A 44 11.56 13.21 5.90
C HIS A 44 10.58 13.43 7.07
N ASN A 45 9.91 14.58 7.08
CA ASN A 45 8.88 14.95 8.06
C ASN A 45 7.55 15.24 7.33
N GLY A 46 6.84 14.19 6.90
CA GLY A 46 5.53 14.29 6.23
C GLY A 46 5.61 14.52 4.72
N ILE A 47 6.63 15.21 4.22
CA ILE A 47 6.86 15.51 2.80
C ILE A 47 8.26 15.11 2.39
N ASP A 48 8.42 14.40 1.28
CA ASP A 48 9.70 14.09 0.67
C ASP A 48 10.03 15.07 -0.47
N ILE A 49 10.63 16.23 -0.15
CA ILE A 49 11.00 17.24 -1.14
C ILE A 49 12.00 16.68 -2.18
N ARG A 50 12.99 15.85 -1.74
CA ARG A 50 13.95 15.24 -2.67
C ARG A 50 13.27 14.21 -3.58
N GLY A 51 12.30 13.45 -3.05
CA GLY A 51 11.47 12.55 -3.83
C GLY A 51 10.65 13.28 -4.88
N ILE A 52 10.05 14.42 -4.52
CA ILE A 52 9.32 15.30 -5.46
C ILE A 52 10.23 15.75 -6.60
N LEU A 53 11.41 16.28 -6.29
CA LEU A 53 12.37 16.75 -7.31
C LEU A 53 12.85 15.61 -8.21
N ARG A 54 13.11 14.42 -7.64
CA ARG A 54 13.48 13.22 -8.41
C ARG A 54 12.36 12.79 -9.35
N ALA A 55 11.11 12.72 -8.85
CA ALA A 55 9.95 12.33 -9.64
C ALA A 55 9.69 13.34 -10.77
N MET A 56 9.80 14.63 -10.50
CA MET A 56 9.68 15.67 -11.53
C MET A 56 10.73 15.50 -12.64
N LYS A 57 12.00 15.30 -12.27
CA LYS A 57 13.09 15.06 -13.24
C LYS A 57 12.80 13.83 -14.10
N GLN A 58 12.39 12.72 -13.48
CA GLN A 58 12.11 11.47 -14.18
C GLN A 58 10.91 11.62 -15.11
N ASN A 59 9.83 12.24 -14.65
CA ASN A 59 8.63 12.49 -15.48
C ASN A 59 8.95 13.36 -16.71
N ILE A 60 9.85 14.34 -16.58
CA ILE A 60 10.32 15.14 -17.72
C ILE A 60 11.10 14.24 -18.70
N VAL A 61 12.04 13.44 -18.22
CA VAL A 61 12.83 12.54 -19.08
C VAL A 61 11.93 11.55 -19.81
N ASP A 62 10.97 10.94 -19.08
CA ASP A 62 10.05 9.96 -19.66
C ASP A 62 9.10 10.61 -20.68
N SER A 63 8.64 11.83 -20.40
CA SER A 63 7.81 12.60 -21.34
C SER A 63 8.55 12.94 -22.62
N VAL A 64 9.82 13.34 -22.53
CA VAL A 64 10.65 13.62 -23.71
C VAL A 64 10.87 12.36 -24.55
N LYS A 65 11.15 11.21 -23.90
CA LYS A 65 11.33 9.93 -24.61
C LYS A 65 10.05 9.44 -25.29
N ALA A 66 8.91 9.65 -24.66
CA ALA A 66 7.61 9.22 -25.17
C ALA A 66 7.01 10.19 -26.22
N GLY A 67 7.51 11.40 -26.34
CA GLY A 67 6.95 12.43 -27.21
C GLY A 67 5.63 13.05 -26.74
N HIS A 68 5.19 12.73 -25.50
CA HIS A 68 3.99 13.29 -24.87
C HIS A 68 4.16 13.36 -23.35
N ILE A 69 3.36 14.19 -22.68
CA ILE A 69 3.43 14.35 -21.21
C ILE A 69 3.03 13.05 -20.52
N GLN A 70 3.95 12.49 -19.72
CA GLN A 70 3.72 11.31 -18.90
C GLN A 70 4.05 11.59 -17.42
N PHE A 71 3.22 11.05 -16.53
CA PHE A 71 3.46 11.05 -15.09
C PHE A 71 3.68 9.59 -14.62
N THR A 72 4.90 9.12 -14.78
CA THR A 72 5.29 7.72 -14.49
C THR A 72 5.59 7.50 -13.02
N GLN A 73 6.08 8.54 -12.33
CA GLN A 73 6.44 8.47 -10.92
C GLN A 73 5.61 9.42 -10.05
N GLY A 74 5.06 8.87 -8.96
CA GLY A 74 4.47 9.62 -7.88
C GLY A 74 5.53 10.00 -6.83
N ALA A 75 5.21 11.01 -6.02
CA ALA A 75 6.06 11.48 -4.92
C ALA A 75 5.25 11.75 -3.65
N SER A 76 4.10 11.11 -3.49
CA SER A 76 3.29 11.20 -2.28
C SER A 76 3.87 10.28 -1.21
N THR A 77 4.05 10.79 0.00
CA THR A 77 4.55 10.02 1.14
C THR A 77 3.46 9.13 1.74
N LEU A 78 3.85 8.12 2.55
CA LEU A 78 2.90 7.29 3.31
C LEU A 78 1.99 8.15 4.20
N THR A 79 2.54 9.19 4.84
CA THR A 79 1.77 10.12 5.67
C THR A 79 0.68 10.85 4.87
N GLN A 80 1.01 11.30 3.66
CA GLN A 80 0.03 11.92 2.76
C GLN A 80 -1.04 10.93 2.30
N GLN A 81 -0.66 9.68 2.08
CA GLN A 81 -1.61 8.63 1.66
C GLN A 81 -2.58 8.26 2.79
N VAL A 82 -2.11 8.17 4.05
CA VAL A 82 -2.99 7.99 5.22
C VAL A 82 -4.02 9.12 5.30
N LEU A 83 -3.59 10.37 5.20
CA LEU A 83 -4.50 11.52 5.26
C LEU A 83 -5.51 11.53 4.10
N LYS A 84 -5.06 11.18 2.90
CA LYS A 84 -5.93 11.06 1.73
C LYS A 84 -7.00 9.98 1.90
N ASN A 85 -6.63 8.85 2.50
CA ASN A 85 -7.53 7.71 2.63
C ASN A 85 -8.53 7.85 3.79
N GLU A 86 -8.13 8.53 4.89
CA GLU A 86 -8.90 8.55 6.14
C GLU A 86 -9.56 9.90 6.45
N VAL A 87 -9.01 11.02 5.94
CA VAL A 87 -9.41 12.36 6.40
C VAL A 87 -9.90 13.26 5.28
N LEU A 88 -9.34 13.15 4.08
CA LEU A 88 -9.60 14.11 3.01
C LEU A 88 -10.70 13.62 2.06
N GLU A 89 -11.62 14.52 1.73
CA GLU A 89 -12.63 14.30 0.72
C GLU A 89 -12.02 14.03 -0.68
N ARG A 90 -12.74 13.28 -1.52
CA ARG A 90 -12.25 12.79 -2.82
C ARG A 90 -12.12 13.87 -3.92
N GLU A 91 -12.17 15.15 -3.59
CA GLU A 91 -11.99 16.21 -4.57
C GLU A 91 -10.58 16.26 -5.15
N LYS A 92 -10.47 16.34 -6.48
CA LYS A 92 -9.19 16.50 -7.19
C LYS A 92 -8.94 17.99 -7.43
N SER A 93 -8.30 18.68 -6.48
CA SER A 93 -7.93 20.08 -6.63
C SER A 93 -6.49 20.35 -6.17
N ILE A 94 -5.87 21.41 -6.70
CA ILE A 94 -4.54 21.87 -6.27
C ILE A 94 -4.58 22.31 -4.81
N SER A 95 -5.66 22.96 -4.39
CA SER A 95 -5.85 23.41 -3.01
C SER A 95 -5.88 22.22 -2.03
N ARG A 96 -6.50 21.11 -2.42
CA ARG A 96 -6.46 19.87 -1.65
C ARG A 96 -5.03 19.34 -1.49
N LYS A 97 -4.23 19.37 -2.57
CA LYS A 97 -2.84 18.88 -2.51
C LYS A 97 -1.96 19.72 -1.57
N ILE A 98 -2.18 21.04 -1.52
CA ILE A 98 -1.49 21.92 -0.57
C ILE A 98 -1.94 21.63 0.87
N LYS A 99 -3.25 21.45 1.10
CA LYS A 99 -3.77 21.06 2.42
C LYS A 99 -3.21 19.72 2.88
N GLU A 100 -3.18 18.72 1.99
CA GLU A 100 -2.60 17.40 2.27
C GLU A 100 -1.14 17.50 2.72
N GLN A 101 -0.32 18.30 2.03
CA GLN A 101 1.08 18.52 2.39
C GLN A 101 1.22 19.19 3.76
N TYR A 102 0.46 20.24 4.01
CA TYR A 102 0.45 20.94 5.31
C TYR A 102 0.02 20.02 6.45
N LEU A 103 -1.05 19.26 6.25
CA LEU A 103 -1.56 18.31 7.23
C LEU A 103 -0.57 17.17 7.49
N ALA A 104 0.16 16.69 6.48
CA ALA A 104 1.15 15.64 6.65
C ALA A 104 2.30 16.08 7.57
N VAL A 105 2.81 17.29 7.39
CA VAL A 105 3.85 17.87 8.27
C VAL A 105 3.30 18.08 9.69
N SER A 106 2.08 18.63 9.79
CA SER A 106 1.42 18.90 11.07
C SER A 106 1.17 17.62 11.86
N LEU A 107 0.69 16.55 11.19
CA LEU A 107 0.44 15.24 11.79
C LEU A 107 1.74 14.64 12.35
N GLU A 108 2.82 14.60 11.56
CA GLU A 108 4.09 14.05 12.04
C GLU A 108 4.67 14.82 13.22
N ASN A 109 4.55 16.16 13.21
CA ASN A 109 5.00 16.98 14.32
C ASN A 109 4.16 16.75 15.60
N ALA A 110 2.83 16.62 15.45
CA ALA A 110 1.93 16.34 16.58
C ALA A 110 2.22 14.95 17.17
N LEU A 111 2.33 13.93 16.33
CA LEU A 111 2.66 12.56 16.76
C LEU A 111 4.04 12.48 17.40
N LYS A 112 5.05 13.17 16.85
CA LYS A 112 6.39 13.23 17.46
C LYS A 112 6.33 13.83 18.87
N LYS A 113 5.54 14.88 19.06
CA LYS A 113 5.35 15.51 20.39
C LYS A 113 4.61 14.56 21.34
N GLN A 114 3.55 13.91 20.87
CA GLN A 114 2.72 13.01 21.67
C GLN A 114 3.43 11.72 22.06
N LEU A 115 4.16 11.11 21.11
CA LEU A 115 4.82 9.81 21.25
C LEU A 115 6.29 9.92 21.69
N GLY A 116 6.82 11.15 21.84
CA GLY A 116 8.14 11.43 22.38
C GLY A 116 9.31 11.28 21.41
N SER A 117 9.11 10.69 20.21
CA SER A 117 10.19 10.54 19.23
C SER A 117 9.66 10.53 17.79
N LYS A 118 10.58 10.85 16.84
CA LYS A 118 10.29 10.74 15.40
C LYS A 118 10.07 9.28 15.01
N ASP A 119 10.87 8.35 15.54
CA ASP A 119 10.75 6.93 15.23
C ASP A 119 9.40 6.36 15.66
N ALA A 120 8.94 6.69 16.88
CA ALA A 120 7.62 6.28 17.35
C ALA A 120 6.48 6.85 16.47
N ALA A 121 6.59 8.12 16.06
CA ALA A 121 5.62 8.73 15.15
C ALA A 121 5.60 8.03 13.78
N LYS A 122 6.76 7.73 13.22
CA LYS A 122 6.88 7.00 11.95
C LYS A 122 6.30 5.59 12.03
N LYS A 123 6.62 4.84 13.08
CA LYS A 123 6.04 3.50 13.30
C LYS A 123 4.53 3.54 13.42
N TYR A 124 3.99 4.52 14.13
CA TYR A 124 2.54 4.71 14.23
C TYR A 124 1.89 5.03 12.88
N ILE A 125 2.50 5.90 12.08
CA ILE A 125 2.00 6.23 10.73
C ILE A 125 2.06 5.00 9.82
N LEU A 126 3.13 4.22 9.89
CA LEU A 126 3.25 2.97 9.12
C LEU A 126 2.19 1.95 9.53
N GLU A 127 1.93 1.81 10.83
CA GLU A 127 0.83 0.98 11.36
C GLU A 127 -0.52 1.42 10.80
N LEU A 128 -0.82 2.72 10.84
CA LEU A 128 -2.05 3.26 10.26
C LEU A 128 -2.13 2.98 8.76
N TYR A 129 -1.05 3.23 8.01
CA TYR A 129 -1.02 2.99 6.57
C TYR A 129 -1.33 1.54 6.24
N LEU A 130 -0.62 0.59 6.88
CA LEU A 130 -0.77 -0.83 6.63
C LEU A 130 -2.16 -1.38 7.01
N ASN A 131 -2.88 -0.69 7.89
CA ASN A 131 -4.25 -1.03 8.27
C ASN A 131 -5.34 -0.32 7.45
N THR A 132 -4.99 0.73 6.68
CA THR A 132 -6.00 1.57 6.01
C THR A 132 -5.88 1.61 4.50
N ILE A 133 -4.76 1.10 3.96
CA ILE A 133 -4.52 1.11 2.53
C ILE A 133 -5.60 0.33 1.79
N PRO A 134 -6.25 0.94 0.76
CA PRO A 134 -7.21 0.23 -0.06
C PRO A 134 -6.48 -0.76 -0.97
N LEU A 135 -6.93 -2.00 -0.91
CA LEU A 135 -6.51 -3.09 -1.77
C LEU A 135 -7.71 -3.57 -2.59
N HIS A 136 -7.53 -4.43 -3.56
CA HIS A 136 -8.64 -4.83 -4.45
C HIS A 136 -9.78 -5.50 -3.68
N HIS A 137 -10.96 -5.67 -4.28
CA HIS A 137 -12.17 -6.30 -3.70
C HIS A 137 -12.72 -5.62 -2.42
N GLY A 138 -12.56 -4.30 -2.29
CA GLY A 138 -13.02 -3.58 -1.10
C GLY A 138 -12.20 -3.83 0.16
N LEU A 139 -11.12 -4.60 0.06
CA LEU A 139 -10.22 -4.89 1.16
C LEU A 139 -9.51 -3.62 1.62
N ARG A 140 -9.39 -3.46 2.92
CA ARG A 140 -8.60 -2.41 3.55
C ARG A 140 -7.61 -3.00 4.56
N GLY A 141 -6.35 -2.66 4.38
CA GLY A 141 -5.25 -3.13 5.21
C GLY A 141 -4.68 -4.47 4.81
N VAL A 142 -3.45 -4.68 5.24
CA VAL A 142 -2.64 -5.84 4.83
C VAL A 142 -3.11 -7.14 5.46
N GLU A 143 -3.72 -7.10 6.65
CA GLU A 143 -4.24 -8.31 7.30
C GLU A 143 -5.40 -8.90 6.49
N ALA A 144 -6.40 -8.07 6.15
CA ALA A 144 -7.52 -8.51 5.32
C ALA A 144 -7.06 -9.02 3.94
N ALA A 145 -6.06 -8.36 3.33
CA ALA A 145 -5.49 -8.80 2.06
C ALA A 145 -4.72 -10.11 2.20
N SER A 146 -3.95 -10.30 3.26
CA SER A 146 -3.19 -11.53 3.53
C SER A 146 -4.12 -12.72 3.66
N GLN A 147 -5.20 -12.57 4.42
CA GLN A 147 -6.19 -13.63 4.61
C GLN A 147 -6.96 -13.91 3.32
N TYR A 148 -7.36 -12.87 2.58
CA TYR A 148 -8.11 -13.02 1.34
C TYR A 148 -7.28 -13.72 0.24
N TYR A 149 -6.04 -13.27 0.01
CA TYR A 149 -5.23 -13.83 -1.07
C TYR A 149 -4.56 -15.15 -0.68
N PHE A 150 -4.02 -15.24 0.53
CA PHE A 150 -3.13 -16.35 0.93
C PHE A 150 -3.65 -17.18 2.10
N GLY A 151 -4.80 -16.85 2.69
CA GLY A 151 -5.42 -17.60 3.79
C GLY A 151 -4.59 -17.62 5.07
N LYS A 152 -3.75 -16.62 5.30
CA LYS A 152 -2.84 -16.54 6.46
C LYS A 152 -2.77 -15.12 7.01
N HIS A 153 -2.28 -14.99 8.25
CA HIS A 153 -2.06 -13.70 8.89
C HIS A 153 -0.90 -12.93 8.24
N ALA A 154 -0.93 -11.60 8.34
CA ALA A 154 0.15 -10.73 7.86
C ALA A 154 1.50 -10.99 8.57
N SER A 155 1.49 -11.67 9.74
CA SER A 155 2.67 -12.16 10.44
C SER A 155 3.36 -13.34 9.75
N ASP A 156 2.68 -14.05 8.85
CA ASP A 156 3.12 -15.32 8.26
C ASP A 156 3.43 -15.20 6.76
N LEU A 157 3.33 -13.97 6.22
CA LEU A 157 3.63 -13.69 4.81
C LEU A 157 5.10 -13.99 4.49
N THR A 158 5.33 -14.72 3.40
CA THR A 158 6.67 -14.83 2.80
C THR A 158 7.11 -13.49 2.22
N LEU A 159 8.37 -13.36 1.86
CA LEU A 159 8.88 -12.16 1.19
C LEU A 159 8.19 -11.95 -0.17
N ALA A 160 7.97 -13.02 -0.92
CA ALA A 160 7.32 -12.96 -2.23
C ALA A 160 5.85 -12.53 -2.13
N GLU A 161 5.10 -13.07 -1.16
CA GLU A 161 3.71 -12.69 -0.90
C GLU A 161 3.60 -11.24 -0.41
N ALA A 162 4.48 -10.81 0.49
CA ALA A 162 4.56 -9.43 0.97
C ALA A 162 4.84 -8.44 -0.18
N ALA A 163 5.77 -8.78 -1.07
CA ALA A 163 6.07 -7.97 -2.26
C ALA A 163 4.88 -7.91 -3.23
N SER A 164 4.12 -8.99 -3.37
CA SER A 164 2.90 -9.02 -4.18
C SER A 164 1.83 -8.08 -3.60
N ILE A 165 1.50 -8.18 -2.31
CA ILE A 165 0.52 -7.30 -1.65
C ILE A 165 0.96 -5.83 -1.76
N ALA A 166 2.23 -5.51 -1.50
CA ALA A 166 2.75 -4.15 -1.67
C ALA A 166 2.61 -3.66 -3.12
N GLY A 167 2.71 -4.55 -4.09
CA GLY A 167 2.54 -4.25 -5.51
C GLY A 167 1.15 -3.78 -5.89
N ILE A 168 0.11 -4.27 -5.23
CA ILE A 168 -1.30 -3.95 -5.50
C ILE A 168 -1.59 -2.45 -5.37
N THR A 169 -0.91 -1.77 -4.45
CA THR A 169 -1.18 -0.38 -4.04
C THR A 169 -1.25 0.63 -5.19
N LYS A 170 -0.51 0.42 -6.27
CA LYS A 170 -0.43 1.34 -7.40
C LYS A 170 -1.69 1.35 -8.26
N THR A 171 -2.21 0.17 -8.60
CA THR A 171 -3.41 -0.01 -9.43
C THR A 171 -4.04 -1.33 -9.04
N PRO A 172 -4.90 -1.35 -8.01
CA PRO A 172 -5.41 -2.60 -7.43
C PRO A 172 -6.08 -3.54 -8.44
N SER A 173 -6.89 -3.01 -9.35
CA SER A 173 -7.57 -3.80 -10.39
C SER A 173 -6.64 -4.42 -11.44
N LEU A 174 -5.39 -3.96 -11.54
CA LEU A 174 -4.41 -4.50 -12.48
C LEU A 174 -3.41 -5.44 -11.81
N TYR A 175 -3.00 -5.12 -10.58
CA TYR A 175 -1.89 -5.79 -9.91
C TYR A 175 -2.32 -6.78 -8.82
N ALA A 176 -3.63 -6.92 -8.55
CA ALA A 176 -4.11 -7.98 -7.67
C ALA A 176 -3.79 -9.36 -8.28
N PRO A 177 -3.25 -10.30 -7.50
CA PRO A 177 -2.71 -11.56 -8.03
C PRO A 177 -3.78 -12.47 -8.67
N ASN A 178 -5.04 -12.34 -8.26
CA ASN A 178 -6.16 -13.08 -8.83
C ASN A 178 -6.78 -12.41 -10.09
N MET A 179 -6.34 -11.21 -10.48
CA MET A 179 -6.88 -10.48 -11.63
C MET A 179 -6.03 -10.65 -12.89
N ASN A 180 -4.73 -10.46 -12.77
CA ASN A 180 -3.79 -10.58 -13.89
C ASN A 180 -2.43 -11.06 -13.38
N GLU A 181 -2.20 -12.35 -13.51
CA GLU A 181 -0.99 -13.01 -13.02
C GLU A 181 0.29 -12.39 -13.61
N GLU A 182 0.31 -12.12 -14.92
CA GLU A 182 1.50 -11.58 -15.59
C GLU A 182 1.87 -10.19 -15.08
N GLU A 183 0.89 -9.28 -15.00
CA GLU A 183 1.12 -7.91 -14.52
C GLU A 183 1.40 -7.87 -13.00
N SER A 184 0.70 -8.70 -12.22
CA SER A 184 0.97 -8.89 -10.81
C SER A 184 2.41 -9.39 -10.58
N ARG A 185 2.84 -10.39 -11.34
CA ARG A 185 4.20 -10.92 -11.26
C ARG A 185 5.26 -9.89 -11.63
N LYS A 186 5.09 -9.16 -12.71
CA LYS A 186 6.00 -8.06 -13.09
C LYS A 186 6.10 -7.01 -11.98
N ARG A 187 4.96 -6.70 -11.35
CA ARG A 187 4.92 -5.72 -10.27
C ARG A 187 5.58 -6.22 -8.99
N GLN A 188 5.37 -7.48 -8.61
CA GLN A 188 6.05 -8.15 -7.50
C GLN A 188 7.58 -8.09 -7.67
N LEU A 189 8.09 -8.48 -8.84
CA LEU A 189 9.52 -8.42 -9.16
C LEU A 189 10.07 -6.99 -9.08
N THR A 190 9.25 -5.99 -9.48
CA THR A 190 9.62 -4.57 -9.31
C THR A 190 9.78 -4.18 -7.84
N VAL A 191 8.91 -4.69 -6.95
CA VAL A 191 8.99 -4.45 -5.50
C VAL A 191 10.25 -5.11 -4.93
N LEU A 192 10.47 -6.39 -5.25
CA LEU A 192 11.67 -7.14 -4.80
C LEU A 192 12.96 -6.46 -5.25
N GLN A 193 13.04 -6.02 -6.51
CA GLN A 193 14.20 -5.28 -7.00
C GLN A 193 14.41 -3.97 -6.25
N LYS A 194 13.34 -3.26 -5.91
CA LYS A 194 13.44 -2.03 -5.10
C LYS A 194 13.94 -2.30 -3.69
N MET A 195 13.49 -3.38 -3.06
CA MET A 195 13.98 -3.79 -1.75
C MET A 195 15.47 -4.14 -1.80
N LEU A 196 15.91 -4.83 -2.84
CA LEU A 196 17.32 -5.15 -3.08
C LEU A 196 18.15 -3.87 -3.31
N ASP A 197 17.72 -2.98 -4.21
CA ASP A 197 18.39 -1.70 -4.50
C ASP A 197 18.61 -0.82 -3.25
N LEU A 198 17.70 -0.94 -2.28
CA LEU A 198 17.73 -0.22 -1.01
C LEU A 198 18.50 -0.97 0.11
N GLY A 199 19.01 -2.16 -0.18
CA GLY A 199 19.71 -3.00 0.80
C GLY A 199 18.79 -3.53 1.92
N MET A 200 17.49 -3.60 1.68
CA MET A 200 16.51 -4.15 2.63
C MET A 200 16.47 -5.67 2.61
N ILE A 201 16.90 -6.27 1.51
CA ILE A 201 17.09 -7.71 1.33
C ILE A 201 18.42 -7.97 0.63
N THR A 202 18.96 -9.17 0.79
CA THR A 202 20.14 -9.65 0.09
C THR A 202 19.78 -10.16 -1.31
N GLN A 203 20.81 -10.36 -2.17
CA GLN A 203 20.63 -10.98 -3.49
C GLN A 203 20.02 -12.39 -3.37
N ALA A 204 20.46 -13.17 -2.38
CA ALA A 204 19.95 -14.54 -2.18
C ALA A 204 18.46 -14.53 -1.80
N GLU A 205 18.02 -13.64 -0.90
CA GLU A 205 16.61 -13.49 -0.54
C GLU A 205 15.77 -12.99 -1.72
N HIS A 206 16.32 -12.05 -2.52
CA HIS A 206 15.67 -11.61 -3.76
C HIS A 206 15.44 -12.77 -4.73
N ASP A 207 16.48 -13.57 -5.00
CA ASP A 207 16.42 -14.64 -5.99
C ASP A 207 15.50 -15.78 -5.52
N GLU A 208 15.50 -16.11 -4.22
CA GLU A 208 14.57 -17.06 -3.61
C GLU A 208 13.13 -16.59 -3.73
N ALA A 209 12.83 -15.35 -3.32
CA ALA A 209 11.48 -14.79 -3.43
C ALA A 209 11.02 -14.60 -4.89
N ALA A 210 11.98 -14.29 -5.79
CA ALA A 210 11.71 -14.21 -7.22
C ALA A 210 11.46 -15.58 -7.87
N ALA A 211 11.89 -16.68 -7.29
CA ALA A 211 11.61 -18.03 -7.76
C ALA A 211 10.34 -18.64 -7.16
N GLU A 212 9.83 -18.07 -6.08
CA GLU A 212 8.62 -18.55 -5.38
C GLU A 212 7.37 -18.35 -6.25
N ASP A 213 6.61 -19.43 -6.44
CA ASP A 213 5.32 -19.41 -7.12
C ASP A 213 4.20 -19.09 -6.13
N ILE A 214 3.92 -17.80 -5.95
CA ILE A 214 2.85 -17.36 -5.05
C ILE A 214 1.45 -17.72 -5.55
N TYR A 215 1.29 -18.01 -6.83
CA TYR A 215 -0.01 -18.35 -7.43
C TYR A 215 -0.49 -19.73 -7.02
N ALA A 216 0.45 -20.64 -6.71
CA ALA A 216 0.16 -21.92 -6.07
C ALA A 216 -0.38 -21.77 -4.63
N HIS A 217 -0.15 -20.62 -4.00
CA HIS A 217 -0.58 -20.32 -2.62
C HIS A 217 -1.90 -19.54 -2.56
N LEU A 218 -2.44 -19.06 -3.69
CA LEU A 218 -3.68 -18.30 -3.70
C LEU A 218 -4.86 -19.16 -3.27
N VAL A 219 -5.62 -18.65 -2.28
CA VAL A 219 -6.85 -19.28 -1.78
C VAL A 219 -8.11 -18.64 -2.37
N CYS A 220 -8.04 -17.39 -2.83
CA CYS A 220 -9.11 -16.71 -3.54
C CYS A 220 -9.17 -17.21 -4.99
N LYS A 221 -10.33 -17.79 -5.38
CA LYS A 221 -10.55 -18.36 -6.72
C LYS A 221 -11.38 -17.48 -7.65
N GLU A 222 -11.61 -16.23 -7.31
CA GLU A 222 -12.37 -15.33 -8.19
C GLU A 222 -11.54 -15.01 -9.43
N THR A 223 -12.02 -15.51 -10.57
CA THR A 223 -11.46 -15.23 -11.89
C THR A 223 -12.15 -14.00 -12.48
N ALA A 224 -11.51 -13.31 -13.41
CA ALA A 224 -12.07 -12.17 -14.16
C ALA A 224 -13.45 -12.46 -14.81
N GLU A 225 -13.87 -13.72 -14.90
CA GLU A 225 -15.15 -14.18 -15.42
C GLU A 225 -16.33 -13.87 -14.47
N GLU A 226 -16.12 -13.86 -13.14
CA GLU A 226 -17.20 -13.60 -12.18
C GLU A 226 -17.54 -12.12 -12.08
N GLU A 227 -16.58 -11.21 -12.22
CA GLU A 227 -16.84 -9.76 -12.31
C GLU A 227 -17.62 -9.38 -13.58
N SER A 228 -17.43 -10.11 -14.68
CA SER A 228 -18.19 -9.89 -15.91
C SER A 228 -19.67 -10.24 -15.73
N ASN A 229 -19.96 -11.27 -14.96
CA ASN A 229 -21.32 -11.72 -14.70
C ASN A 229 -22.05 -10.84 -13.66
N ALA A 230 -21.34 -10.27 -12.69
CA ALA A 230 -21.93 -9.37 -11.69
C ALA A 230 -22.32 -8.00 -12.26
N LYS A 231 -21.74 -7.58 -13.38
CA LYS A 231 -22.08 -6.32 -14.07
C LYS A 231 -23.27 -6.45 -15.04
N HIS A 232 -23.79 -7.66 -15.26
CA HIS A 232 -24.91 -7.93 -16.19
C HIS A 232 -26.21 -8.38 -15.49
N ASN A 233 -26.23 -8.39 -14.16
CA ASN A 233 -27.42 -8.56 -13.31
C ASN A 233 -27.69 -7.29 -12.50
#